data_40dfde8773edb0b602e195185e46aee0
#
_entry.id   40dfde8773edb0b602e195185e46aee0
#
_cell.length_a   1.000
_cell.length_b   1.000
_cell.length_c   1.000
_cell.angle_alpha   90.00
_cell.angle_beta   90.00
_cell.angle_gamma   90.00
#
_symmetry.space_group_name_H-M   'P 1'
#
loop_
_entity.id
_entity.type
_entity.pdbx_description
1 polymer ?
#
loop_
_entity_poly.entity_id
_entity_poly.type
_entity_poly.pdbx_seq_one_letter_code
_entity_poly.pdbx_strand_id
1 'polypeptide(L)'
;LTEHCTTGSNNLYFDWSILKNYGVKYNIPNEFIAFSGYEWTSTGEGHRNVILKNAENWDAVPCPYDAKGTYQITKIDRLLENITGTDSIFIPHHSAKTMATMNWSSYKDHPNQPLVEMYSWHGNSEVSGTEISPSGIGVQQYGNGFYVREVLAAGYKFGFTSDSDNHFGQAGSNTKANGVRYFGKMGITGVYAKGYNRNQIWKALQERRTFGTTGGRLLGFFAINKHFVGDEFITDQLPHIKSILISNSPFVSVEVYRNGEEQVYYAQPNVTKFEFDWIDTNVTSGEKYSYYVKGIDENGDRIWISPI
;
A
#
# COMPACT_ATOMS: atom_id res chain seq x y z
N LEU A 1 -5.38 12.86 4.60
CA LEU A 1 -6.36 13.00 3.51
C LEU A 1 -5.64 13.27 2.21
N THR A 2 -6.03 12.55 1.18
CA THR A 2 -5.51 12.66 -0.19
C THR A 2 -6.71 12.86 -1.12
N GLU A 3 -7.09 14.11 -1.35
CA GLU A 3 -8.21 14.43 -2.22
C GLU A 3 -7.86 14.25 -3.69
N HIS A 4 -8.82 13.86 -4.51
CA HIS A 4 -8.65 13.71 -5.95
C HIS A 4 -8.20 15.00 -6.64
N CYS A 5 -7.16 14.91 -7.42
CA CYS A 5 -6.84 15.87 -8.45
C CYS A 5 -7.39 15.35 -9.79
N THR A 6 -8.64 15.70 -10.12
CA THR A 6 -9.33 15.21 -11.32
C THR A 6 -9.69 16.31 -12.29
N THR A 7 -9.75 15.98 -13.59
CA THR A 7 -10.40 16.80 -14.61
C THR A 7 -11.92 16.63 -14.51
N GLY A 8 -12.65 17.70 -14.47
CA GLY A 8 -14.04 17.74 -14.97
C GLY A 8 -15.17 17.40 -14.02
N SER A 9 -15.02 17.37 -12.72
CA SER A 9 -16.14 17.47 -11.82
C SER A 9 -16.37 18.92 -11.42
N ASN A 10 -17.54 19.41 -11.75
CA ASN A 10 -18.04 20.75 -11.47
C ASN A 10 -17.57 21.28 -10.11
N ASN A 11 -16.76 22.33 -10.12
CA ASN A 11 -16.61 23.35 -9.07
C ASN A 11 -16.01 22.95 -7.72
N LEU A 12 -15.21 21.94 -7.59
CA LEU A 12 -14.34 21.85 -6.43
C LEU A 12 -12.96 22.39 -6.83
N TYR A 13 -12.83 23.71 -6.81
CA TYR A 13 -11.53 24.35 -6.59
C TYR A 13 -11.08 23.88 -5.21
N PHE A 14 -10.38 22.75 -5.17
CA PHE A 14 -9.57 22.44 -4.00
C PHE A 14 -8.60 23.58 -3.87
N ASP A 15 -8.72 24.32 -2.81
CA ASP A 15 -7.68 25.27 -2.45
C ASP A 15 -6.43 24.44 -2.18
N TRP A 16 -5.52 24.42 -3.16
CA TRP A 16 -4.26 23.69 -3.09
C TRP A 16 -3.49 24.03 -1.82
N SER A 17 -3.65 25.25 -1.29
CA SER A 17 -3.07 25.71 -0.05
C SER A 17 -3.66 24.99 1.18
N ILE A 18 -4.91 24.60 1.13
CA ILE A 18 -5.57 23.87 2.23
C ILE A 18 -4.96 22.48 2.37
N LEU A 19 -4.77 21.74 1.28
CA LEU A 19 -4.14 20.42 1.30
C LEU A 19 -2.71 20.49 1.83
N LYS A 20 -1.94 21.50 1.41
CA LYS A 20 -0.61 21.79 1.95
C LYS A 20 -0.64 21.95 3.46
N ASN A 21 -1.57 22.75 3.96
CA ASN A 21 -1.63 23.12 5.37
C ASN A 21 -2.12 22.00 6.27
N TYR A 22 -2.83 20.98 5.78
CA TYR A 22 -3.31 19.89 6.63
C TYR A 22 -2.17 19.14 7.33
N GLY A 23 -1.12 18.79 6.62
CA GLY A 23 0.03 18.11 7.20
C GLY A 23 0.80 18.95 8.22
N VAL A 24 0.67 20.28 8.16
CA VAL A 24 1.26 21.19 9.15
C VAL A 24 0.32 21.34 10.34
N LYS A 25 -0.94 21.70 10.08
CA LYS A 25 -1.94 22.02 11.11
C LYS A 25 -2.23 20.86 12.06
N TYR A 26 -2.30 19.64 11.54
CA TYR A 26 -2.69 18.47 12.33
C TYR A 26 -1.51 17.63 12.79
N ASN A 27 -0.27 18.02 12.47
CA ASN A 27 0.89 17.32 12.99
C ASN A 27 1.20 17.78 14.43
N ILE A 28 1.05 16.88 15.37
CA ILE A 28 1.41 17.08 16.78
C ILE A 28 2.63 16.19 17.05
N PRO A 29 3.84 16.76 17.21
CA PRO A 29 5.05 15.96 17.41
C PRO A 29 4.91 14.95 18.55
N ASN A 30 5.26 13.69 18.28
CA ASN A 30 5.17 12.53 19.19
C ASN A 30 3.76 12.09 19.60
N GLU A 31 2.70 12.75 19.14
CA GLU A 31 1.31 12.40 19.43
C GLU A 31 0.56 12.01 18.17
N PHE A 32 0.61 12.83 17.14
CA PHE A 32 -0.06 12.59 15.87
C PHE A 32 0.77 13.09 14.70
N ILE A 33 1.25 12.19 13.87
CA ILE A 33 2.06 12.51 12.71
C ILE A 33 1.16 12.63 11.47
N ALA A 34 1.08 13.83 10.92
CA ALA A 34 0.32 14.12 9.72
C ALA A 34 1.24 14.49 8.55
N PHE A 35 1.00 13.88 7.40
CA PHE A 35 1.62 14.23 6.13
C PHE A 35 0.63 14.96 5.24
N SER A 36 1.11 15.86 4.39
CA SER A 36 0.32 16.45 3.32
C SER A 36 0.33 15.53 2.11
N GLY A 37 -0.77 15.50 1.36
CA GLY A 37 -0.86 14.65 0.19
C GLY A 37 -2.09 14.96 -0.66
N TYR A 38 -2.12 14.39 -1.83
CA TYR A 38 -3.25 14.42 -2.76
C TYR A 38 -3.31 13.12 -3.56
N GLU A 39 -4.45 12.83 -4.15
CA GLU A 39 -4.59 11.74 -5.08
C GLU A 39 -4.37 12.21 -6.51
N TRP A 40 -3.32 11.72 -7.15
CA TRP A 40 -3.14 11.89 -8.58
C TRP A 40 -4.01 10.88 -9.33
N THR A 41 -5.01 11.38 -10.03
CA THR A 41 -6.01 10.57 -10.73
C THR A 41 -5.78 10.63 -12.23
N SER A 42 -5.52 9.47 -12.85
CA SER A 42 -5.37 9.34 -14.30
C SER A 42 -6.20 8.17 -14.83
N THR A 43 -7.02 8.44 -15.82
CA THR A 43 -7.90 7.42 -16.43
C THR A 43 -7.16 6.38 -17.27
N GLY A 44 -5.92 6.63 -17.66
CA GLY A 44 -5.16 5.72 -18.51
C GLY A 44 -3.94 5.11 -17.84
N GLU A 45 -3.58 5.60 -16.65
CA GLU A 45 -2.33 5.23 -15.97
C GLU A 45 -2.54 4.75 -14.52
N GLY A 46 -3.80 4.68 -14.10
CA GLY A 46 -4.19 4.36 -12.73
C GLY A 46 -4.03 5.55 -11.78
N HIS A 47 -4.43 5.36 -10.55
CA HIS A 47 -4.40 6.38 -9.52
C HIS A 47 -3.21 6.18 -8.58
N ARG A 48 -2.73 7.29 -8.00
CA ARG A 48 -1.64 7.25 -7.00
C ARG A 48 -1.88 8.24 -5.89
N ASN A 49 -1.75 7.79 -4.67
CA ASN A 49 -1.64 8.70 -3.53
C ASN A 49 -0.24 9.30 -3.52
N VAL A 50 -0.15 10.61 -3.65
CA VAL A 50 1.09 11.39 -3.53
C VAL A 50 1.18 11.93 -2.12
N ILE A 51 2.21 11.53 -1.39
CA ILE A 51 2.45 11.94 0.00
C ILE A 51 3.77 12.71 0.07
N LEU A 52 3.77 13.83 0.76
CA LEU A 52 4.94 14.69 0.94
C LEU A 52 5.38 14.65 2.41
N LYS A 53 6.68 14.47 2.62
CA LYS A 53 7.26 14.42 3.96
C LYS A 53 7.06 15.75 4.70
N ASN A 54 7.34 16.84 4.01
CA ASN A 54 7.29 18.18 4.57
C ASN A 54 6.46 19.11 3.71
N ALA A 55 5.85 20.12 4.32
CA ALA A 55 4.99 21.05 3.61
C ALA A 55 5.76 21.96 2.65
N GLU A 56 7.05 22.22 2.92
CA GLU A 56 7.90 22.98 2.01
C GLU A 56 8.08 22.33 0.64
N ASN A 57 8.04 20.99 0.59
CA ASN A 57 8.12 20.25 -0.66
C ASN A 57 6.87 20.43 -1.54
N TRP A 58 5.78 20.91 -0.95
CA TRP A 58 4.53 21.14 -1.67
C TRP A 58 4.66 22.14 -2.80
N ASP A 59 5.48 23.19 -2.61
CA ASP A 59 5.69 24.21 -3.63
C ASP A 59 6.58 23.68 -4.79
N ALA A 60 7.36 22.65 -4.54
CA ALA A 60 8.15 21.96 -5.56
C ALA A 60 7.31 20.96 -6.38
N VAL A 61 6.17 20.55 -5.86
CA VAL A 61 5.22 19.68 -6.59
C VAL A 61 4.19 20.57 -7.28
N PRO A 62 4.20 20.69 -8.60
CA PRO A 62 3.29 21.57 -9.29
C PRO A 62 1.85 21.15 -9.06
N CYS A 63 0.98 22.11 -8.86
CA CYS A 63 -0.46 21.88 -8.89
C CYS A 63 -0.81 21.21 -10.23
N PRO A 64 -1.50 20.08 -10.25
CA PRO A 64 -1.83 19.39 -11.48
C PRO A 64 -2.84 20.16 -12.36
N TYR A 65 -3.32 21.33 -11.90
CA TYR A 65 -4.24 22.21 -12.61
C TYR A 65 -3.56 23.53 -12.99
N ASP A 66 -3.86 24.04 -14.18
CA ASP A 66 -3.50 25.40 -14.56
C ASP A 66 -4.44 26.43 -13.88
N ALA A 67 -4.14 27.72 -14.09
CA ALA A 67 -4.94 28.83 -13.55
C ALA A 67 -6.41 28.86 -14.05
N LYS A 68 -6.75 28.06 -15.07
CA LYS A 68 -8.11 27.91 -15.60
C LYS A 68 -8.80 26.65 -15.09
N GLY A 69 -8.16 25.89 -14.18
CA GLY A 69 -8.68 24.64 -13.67
C GLY A 69 -8.55 23.46 -14.65
N THR A 70 -7.67 23.56 -15.65
CA THR A 70 -7.42 22.48 -16.60
C THR A 70 -6.33 21.56 -16.06
N TYR A 71 -6.61 20.28 -16.00
CA TYR A 71 -5.65 19.26 -15.53
C TYR A 71 -4.51 19.09 -16.54
N GLN A 72 -3.27 19.27 -16.08
CA GLN A 72 -2.08 19.30 -16.93
C GLN A 72 -1.23 18.04 -16.83
N ILE A 73 -1.21 17.39 -15.67
CA ILE A 73 -0.33 16.25 -15.41
C ILE A 73 -1.12 14.95 -15.56
N THR A 74 -1.37 14.55 -16.80
CA THR A 74 -2.16 13.35 -17.13
C THR A 74 -1.31 12.09 -17.32
N LYS A 75 0.01 12.23 -17.43
CA LYS A 75 0.97 11.17 -17.70
C LYS A 75 1.92 10.96 -16.54
N ILE A 76 2.20 9.69 -16.23
CA ILE A 76 3.09 9.31 -15.14
C ILE A 76 4.50 9.89 -15.31
N ASP A 77 5.03 9.92 -16.52
CA ASP A 77 6.36 10.49 -16.77
C ASP A 77 6.44 11.95 -16.31
N ARG A 78 5.41 12.74 -16.59
CA ARG A 78 5.35 14.13 -16.15
C ARG A 78 5.25 14.26 -14.64
N LEU A 79 4.51 13.36 -14.01
CA LEU A 79 4.43 13.33 -12.55
C LEU A 79 5.81 13.01 -11.97
N LEU A 80 6.48 11.97 -12.45
CA LEU A 80 7.80 11.54 -11.96
C LEU A 80 8.86 12.63 -12.19
N GLU A 81 8.88 13.30 -13.33
CA GLU A 81 9.78 14.43 -13.62
C GLU A 81 9.64 15.54 -12.58
N ASN A 82 8.40 15.89 -12.25
CA ASN A 82 8.12 17.03 -11.37
C ASN A 82 8.49 16.80 -9.91
N ILE A 83 8.61 15.53 -9.50
CA ILE A 83 8.85 15.17 -8.11
C ILE A 83 10.21 14.54 -7.86
N THR A 84 10.95 14.27 -8.93
CA THR A 84 12.32 13.77 -8.80
C THR A 84 13.14 14.75 -7.96
N GLY A 85 13.79 14.23 -6.92
CA GLY A 85 14.55 15.03 -5.97
C GLY A 85 13.75 15.65 -4.83
N THR A 86 12.42 15.44 -4.78
CA THR A 86 11.61 15.84 -3.63
C THR A 86 11.46 14.70 -2.62
N ASP A 87 11.26 15.04 -1.35
CA ASP A 87 10.86 14.08 -0.31
C ASP A 87 9.37 13.72 -0.47
N SER A 88 9.05 12.97 -1.52
CA SER A 88 7.69 12.50 -1.83
C SER A 88 7.65 10.98 -2.02
N ILE A 89 6.49 10.39 -1.74
CA ILE A 89 6.20 8.97 -1.97
C ILE A 89 4.92 8.89 -2.79
N PHE A 90 4.92 8.01 -3.80
CA PHE A 90 3.73 7.60 -4.55
C PHE A 90 3.31 6.21 -4.17
N ILE A 91 2.03 6.04 -4.01
CA ILE A 91 1.43 4.75 -3.70
C ILE A 91 0.37 4.46 -4.76
N PRO A 92 0.65 3.60 -5.76
CA PRO A 92 -0.39 3.05 -6.60
C PRO A 92 -1.44 2.38 -5.73
N HIS A 93 -2.71 2.70 -5.95
CA HIS A 93 -3.80 2.12 -5.18
C HIS A 93 -4.90 1.57 -6.08
N HIS A 94 -5.74 0.67 -5.54
CA HIS A 94 -6.79 -0.08 -6.23
C HIS A 94 -6.41 -0.48 -7.68
N SER A 95 -5.20 -1.02 -7.85
CA SER A 95 -4.57 -1.28 -9.16
C SER A 95 -5.43 -2.15 -10.09
N ALA A 96 -6.22 -3.05 -9.53
CA ALA A 96 -7.10 -3.96 -10.26
C ALA A 96 -8.56 -3.46 -10.36
N LYS A 97 -8.85 -2.20 -9.97
CA LYS A 97 -10.20 -1.62 -10.05
C LYS A 97 -10.55 -1.24 -11.49
N THR A 98 -11.75 -1.61 -11.96
CA THR A 98 -12.34 -1.14 -13.23
C THR A 98 -12.34 0.39 -13.27
N MET A 99 -12.13 0.96 -14.44
CA MET A 99 -12.11 2.40 -14.72
C MET A 99 -10.90 3.17 -14.15
N ALA A 100 -10.13 2.58 -13.26
CA ALA A 100 -8.94 3.20 -12.65
C ALA A 100 -7.77 2.22 -12.57
N THR A 101 -7.79 1.19 -13.43
CA THR A 101 -6.77 0.15 -13.48
C THR A 101 -5.39 0.72 -13.72
N MET A 102 -4.45 0.21 -12.94
CA MET A 102 -3.05 0.54 -13.11
C MET A 102 -2.51 -0.11 -14.39
N ASN A 103 -1.95 0.69 -15.28
CA ASN A 103 -1.20 0.16 -16.41
C ASN A 103 0.23 -0.15 -15.97
N TRP A 104 0.47 -1.39 -15.55
CA TRP A 104 1.79 -1.81 -15.10
C TRP A 104 2.83 -1.87 -16.22
N SER A 105 2.42 -1.93 -17.49
CA SER A 105 3.37 -1.88 -18.62
C SER A 105 4.01 -0.49 -18.80
N SER A 106 3.33 0.56 -18.33
CA SER A 106 3.88 1.92 -18.27
C SER A 106 4.53 2.24 -16.93
N TYR A 107 4.48 1.30 -15.97
CA TYR A 107 5.13 1.47 -14.68
C TYR A 107 6.65 1.57 -14.85
N LYS A 108 7.24 2.52 -14.16
CA LYS A 108 8.69 2.66 -14.08
C LYS A 108 9.10 2.47 -12.63
N ASP A 109 10.10 1.62 -12.41
CA ASP A 109 10.72 1.52 -11.10
C ASP A 109 11.33 2.89 -10.75
N HIS A 110 10.87 3.45 -9.64
CA HIS A 110 11.25 4.79 -9.23
C HIS A 110 11.39 4.83 -7.70
N PRO A 111 12.47 5.45 -7.17
CA PRO A 111 12.72 5.47 -5.72
C PRO A 111 11.61 6.13 -4.91
N ASN A 112 10.80 7.01 -5.53
CA ASN A 112 9.64 7.60 -4.89
C ASN A 112 8.38 6.71 -4.93
N GLN A 113 8.44 5.51 -5.52
CA GLN A 113 7.33 4.53 -5.55
C GLN A 113 7.67 3.25 -4.78
N PRO A 114 7.99 3.31 -3.49
CA PRO A 114 8.38 2.12 -2.73
C PRO A 114 7.21 1.24 -2.29
N LEU A 115 5.98 1.71 -2.40
CA LEU A 115 4.80 1.08 -1.81
C LEU A 115 3.70 0.85 -2.85
N VAL A 116 2.83 -0.13 -2.58
CA VAL A 116 1.59 -0.41 -3.35
C VAL A 116 0.47 -0.79 -2.39
N GLU A 117 -0.75 -0.38 -2.69
CA GLU A 117 -1.93 -0.76 -1.92
C GLU A 117 -2.37 -2.19 -2.24
N MET A 118 -2.59 -2.97 -1.18
CA MET A 118 -3.18 -4.31 -1.26
C MET A 118 -4.69 -4.29 -1.11
N TYR A 119 -5.23 -3.39 -0.28
CA TYR A 119 -6.64 -3.38 0.06
C TYR A 119 -7.13 -2.01 0.50
N SER A 120 -8.31 -1.64 0.02
CA SER A 120 -9.05 -0.46 0.47
C SER A 120 -10.57 -0.71 0.41
N TRP A 121 -11.36 0.36 0.46
CA TRP A 121 -12.79 0.36 0.16
C TRP A 121 -13.13 -0.32 -1.17
N HIS A 122 -12.26 -0.19 -2.15
CA HIS A 122 -12.46 -0.76 -3.49
C HIS A 122 -12.15 -2.25 -3.58
N GLY A 123 -11.60 -2.84 -2.54
CA GLY A 123 -11.35 -4.26 -2.47
C GLY A 123 -9.87 -4.64 -2.50
N ASN A 124 -9.63 -5.92 -2.69
CA ASN A 124 -8.32 -6.54 -2.67
C ASN A 124 -7.71 -6.55 -4.06
N SER A 125 -6.54 -5.95 -4.22
CA SER A 125 -5.77 -5.94 -5.47
C SER A 125 -4.64 -6.98 -5.50
N GLU A 126 -4.61 -7.94 -4.56
CA GLU A 126 -3.55 -8.96 -4.47
C GLU A 126 -3.52 -9.88 -5.70
N VAL A 127 -4.61 -10.57 -5.94
CA VAL A 127 -4.75 -11.58 -7.00
C VAL A 127 -6.22 -11.74 -7.40
N SER A 128 -6.48 -12.10 -8.65
CA SER A 128 -7.83 -12.36 -9.16
C SER A 128 -8.55 -13.47 -8.40
N GLY A 129 -9.85 -13.33 -8.22
CA GLY A 129 -10.72 -14.31 -7.54
C GLY A 129 -10.69 -14.24 -6.01
N THR A 130 -9.96 -13.29 -5.43
CA THR A 130 -9.92 -13.07 -3.98
C THR A 130 -10.43 -11.71 -3.58
N GLU A 131 -11.11 -11.05 -4.49
CA GLU A 131 -11.66 -9.71 -4.32
C GLU A 131 -12.69 -9.72 -3.20
N ILE A 132 -12.44 -8.88 -2.22
CA ILE A 132 -13.39 -8.49 -1.19
C ILE A 132 -13.56 -6.99 -1.29
N SER A 133 -14.78 -6.51 -1.38
CA SER A 133 -15.04 -5.08 -1.49
C SER A 133 -16.06 -4.64 -0.49
N PRO A 134 -15.71 -3.76 0.44
CA PRO A 134 -16.66 -3.16 1.36
C PRO A 134 -17.74 -2.35 0.68
N SER A 135 -17.46 -1.78 -0.49
CA SER A 135 -18.40 -0.93 -1.22
C SER A 135 -19.46 -1.72 -1.99
N GLY A 136 -19.28 -3.03 -2.16
CA GLY A 136 -20.08 -3.82 -3.10
C GLY A 136 -19.85 -3.47 -4.58
N ILE A 137 -19.05 -2.42 -4.84
CA ILE A 137 -18.57 -2.03 -6.17
C ILE A 137 -17.13 -2.51 -6.23
N GLY A 138 -16.95 -3.82 -6.33
CA GLY A 138 -15.65 -4.45 -6.18
C GLY A 138 -14.69 -4.10 -7.31
N VAL A 139 -13.46 -4.45 -7.05
CA VAL A 139 -12.48 -4.73 -8.10
C VAL A 139 -13.14 -5.72 -9.05
N GLN A 140 -13.57 -5.24 -10.20
CA GLN A 140 -14.08 -6.13 -11.24
C GLN A 140 -12.90 -6.87 -11.83
N GLN A 141 -13.06 -8.16 -12.05
CA GLN A 141 -12.06 -9.01 -12.65
C GLN A 141 -11.62 -8.44 -13.99
N TYR A 142 -10.41 -7.93 -14.03
CA TYR A 142 -9.69 -7.77 -15.28
C TYR A 142 -8.83 -9.01 -15.51
N GLY A 143 -8.53 -9.24 -16.75
CA GLY A 143 -7.52 -10.24 -17.14
C GLY A 143 -6.17 -9.95 -16.48
N ASN A 144 -5.20 -10.78 -16.76
CA ASN A 144 -3.84 -10.69 -16.21
C ASN A 144 -3.20 -9.31 -16.43
N GLY A 145 -2.31 -8.92 -15.54
CA GLY A 145 -1.51 -7.69 -15.66
C GLY A 145 -1.94 -6.53 -14.79
N PHE A 146 -2.89 -6.73 -13.85
CA PHE A 146 -3.39 -5.66 -12.99
C PHE A 146 -3.19 -5.91 -11.49
N TYR A 147 -2.86 -7.13 -11.10
CA TYR A 147 -2.75 -7.53 -9.70
C TYR A 147 -1.33 -7.42 -9.16
N VAL A 148 -1.21 -7.16 -7.87
CA VAL A 148 0.09 -6.93 -7.20
C VAL A 148 0.99 -8.17 -7.29
N ARG A 149 0.45 -9.38 -7.22
CA ARG A 149 1.24 -10.62 -7.33
C ARG A 149 1.95 -10.74 -8.67
N GLU A 150 1.26 -10.38 -9.75
CA GLU A 150 1.82 -10.41 -11.11
C GLU A 150 2.97 -9.41 -11.26
N VAL A 151 2.85 -8.26 -10.59
CA VAL A 151 3.89 -7.20 -10.63
C VAL A 151 5.13 -7.64 -9.83
N LEU A 152 4.93 -8.29 -8.69
CA LEU A 152 6.02 -8.89 -7.93
C LEU A 152 6.71 -10.00 -8.73
N ALA A 153 5.93 -10.84 -9.45
CA ALA A 153 6.48 -11.88 -10.34
C ALA A 153 7.29 -11.30 -11.49
N ALA A 154 6.93 -10.10 -11.97
CA ALA A 154 7.71 -9.35 -12.95
C ALA A 154 8.99 -8.71 -12.37
N GLY A 155 9.25 -8.87 -11.07
CA GLY A 155 10.48 -8.42 -10.40
C GLY A 155 10.43 -7.00 -9.83
N TYR A 156 9.26 -6.35 -9.85
CA TYR A 156 9.09 -5.05 -9.20
C TYR A 156 9.10 -5.18 -7.67
N LYS A 157 9.58 -4.12 -7.00
CA LYS A 157 9.82 -4.13 -5.56
C LYS A 157 8.90 -3.17 -4.85
N PHE A 158 7.96 -3.70 -4.08
CA PHE A 158 7.01 -2.91 -3.31
C PHE A 158 6.89 -3.38 -1.87
N GLY A 159 6.75 -2.43 -0.95
CA GLY A 159 6.11 -2.68 0.34
C GLY A 159 4.60 -2.56 0.21
N PHE A 160 3.87 -3.17 1.13
CA PHE A 160 2.42 -3.25 1.11
C PHE A 160 1.77 -2.22 2.02
N THR A 161 0.74 -1.57 1.51
CA THR A 161 -0.15 -0.71 2.28
C THR A 161 -1.58 -1.20 2.17
N SER A 162 -2.42 -0.71 3.05
CA SER A 162 -3.87 -0.76 2.95
C SER A 162 -4.43 0.51 3.55
N ASP A 163 -5.48 1.05 2.98
CA ASP A 163 -6.07 2.29 3.46
C ASP A 163 -7.60 2.30 3.34
N SER A 164 -8.21 3.44 3.55
CA SER A 164 -9.65 3.55 3.47
C SER A 164 -10.14 3.82 2.07
N ASP A 165 -9.46 4.66 1.33
CA ASP A 165 -9.91 5.21 0.03
C ASP A 165 -11.42 5.57 0.04
N ASN A 166 -11.89 6.08 1.19
CA ASN A 166 -13.28 6.47 1.33
C ASN A 166 -13.46 7.97 1.01
N HIS A 167 -14.61 8.30 0.49
CA HIS A 167 -14.96 9.67 0.10
C HIS A 167 -15.76 10.44 1.18
N PHE A 168 -15.58 10.10 2.46
CA PHE A 168 -16.35 10.67 3.57
C PHE A 168 -15.56 11.63 4.46
N GLY A 169 -14.29 11.84 4.16
CA GLY A 169 -13.42 12.72 4.94
C GLY A 169 -13.14 12.25 6.37
N GLN A 170 -13.37 10.98 6.67
CA GLN A 170 -13.20 10.38 7.99
C GLN A 170 -12.00 9.45 7.99
N ALA A 171 -10.81 9.99 8.03
CA ALA A 171 -9.57 9.21 8.07
C ALA A 171 -9.56 8.24 9.26
N GLY A 172 -9.20 6.98 9.01
CA GLY A 172 -9.13 5.93 10.02
C GLY A 172 -10.47 5.44 10.59
N SER A 173 -11.59 5.91 10.05
CA SER A 173 -12.91 5.51 10.50
C SER A 173 -13.45 4.34 9.69
N ASN A 174 -13.89 3.28 10.40
CA ASN A 174 -14.71 2.21 9.84
C ASN A 174 -16.21 2.50 9.99
N THR A 175 -16.59 3.72 10.37
CA THR A 175 -17.94 4.05 10.76
C THR A 175 -18.79 4.59 9.61
N LYS A 176 -20.10 4.42 9.79
CA LYS A 176 -21.14 4.92 8.90
C LYS A 176 -21.06 6.44 8.73
N ALA A 177 -20.94 6.93 7.51
CA ALA A 177 -21.29 8.30 7.21
C ALA A 177 -22.77 8.36 6.80
N ASN A 178 -23.52 9.33 7.33
CA ASN A 178 -24.90 9.68 6.94
C ASN A 178 -25.90 8.51 6.95
N GLY A 179 -25.81 7.59 7.93
CA GLY A 179 -26.79 6.52 8.09
C GLY A 179 -26.70 5.37 7.08
N VAL A 180 -25.83 5.46 6.10
CA VAL A 180 -25.55 4.37 5.16
C VAL A 180 -24.60 3.36 5.83
N ARG A 181 -25.04 2.11 5.94
CA ARG A 181 -24.17 1.02 6.41
C ARG A 181 -23.26 0.61 5.27
N TYR A 182 -22.00 0.98 5.38
CA TYR A 182 -20.99 0.34 4.55
C TYR A 182 -20.58 -0.98 5.23
N PHE A 183 -20.86 -2.08 4.54
CA PHE A 183 -20.57 -3.41 5.05
C PHE A 183 -19.12 -3.73 4.70
N GLY A 184 -18.20 -3.42 5.59
CA GLY A 184 -16.81 -3.81 5.42
C GLY A 184 -15.86 -2.99 6.27
N LYS A 185 -14.73 -3.60 6.57
CA LYS A 185 -13.62 -2.95 7.24
C LYS A 185 -12.78 -2.24 6.18
N MET A 186 -12.35 -1.03 6.49
CA MET A 186 -11.41 -0.31 5.63
C MET A 186 -9.99 -0.75 5.95
N GLY A 187 -9.09 -0.68 4.97
CA GLY A 187 -7.71 -1.07 5.16
C GLY A 187 -6.97 -0.22 6.20
N ILE A 188 -5.97 -0.82 6.81
CA ILE A 188 -5.04 -0.17 7.74
C ILE A 188 -3.63 -0.57 7.37
N THR A 189 -2.74 0.41 7.29
CA THR A 189 -1.30 0.19 7.13
C THR A 189 -0.62 0.20 8.49
N GLY A 190 0.13 -0.85 8.79
CA GLY A 190 1.09 -0.86 9.88
C GLY A 190 2.48 -0.48 9.39
N VAL A 191 3.24 0.24 10.22
CA VAL A 191 4.58 0.75 9.88
C VAL A 191 5.58 0.32 10.95
N TYR A 192 6.65 -0.36 10.55
CA TYR A 192 7.75 -0.73 11.44
C TYR A 192 8.77 0.40 11.55
N ALA A 193 8.52 1.34 12.42
CA ALA A 193 9.40 2.47 12.64
C ALA A 193 10.24 2.31 13.91
N LYS A 194 11.49 2.79 13.89
CA LYS A 194 12.38 2.78 15.07
C LYS A 194 11.96 3.77 16.16
N GLY A 195 11.02 4.66 15.86
CA GLY A 195 10.50 5.66 16.79
C GLY A 195 9.29 6.37 16.23
N TYR A 196 8.46 6.93 17.13
CA TYR A 196 7.23 7.61 16.74
C TYR A 196 7.49 9.09 16.46
N ASN A 197 8.14 9.36 15.33
CA ASN A 197 8.34 10.71 14.80
C ASN A 197 8.32 10.69 13.26
N ARG A 198 8.11 11.86 12.66
CA ARG A 198 7.96 12.05 11.22
C ARG A 198 9.10 11.41 10.43
N ASN A 199 10.34 11.63 10.82
CA ASN A 199 11.50 11.12 10.08
C ASN A 199 11.61 9.61 10.13
N GLN A 200 11.32 8.98 11.26
CA GLN A 200 11.39 7.52 11.40
C GLN A 200 10.26 6.82 10.66
N ILE A 201 9.05 7.38 10.72
CA ILE A 201 7.91 6.86 9.94
C ILE A 201 8.17 7.03 8.45
N TRP A 202 8.63 8.19 8.01
CA TRP A 202 8.98 8.45 6.61
C TRP A 202 10.03 7.47 6.10
N LYS A 203 11.11 7.29 6.85
CA LYS A 203 12.15 6.32 6.52
C LYS A 203 11.61 4.91 6.40
N ALA A 204 10.76 4.48 7.31
CA ALA A 204 10.14 3.16 7.25
C ALA A 204 9.27 2.98 6.00
N LEU A 205 8.52 4.00 5.59
CA LEU A 205 7.75 3.98 4.35
C LEU A 205 8.67 3.84 3.12
N GLN A 206 9.75 4.63 3.05
CA GLN A 206 10.73 4.55 1.97
C GLN A 206 11.45 3.19 1.92
N GLU A 207 11.71 2.58 3.06
CA GLU A 207 12.37 1.28 3.19
C GLU A 207 11.39 0.10 3.08
N ARG A 208 10.13 0.32 2.68
CA ARG A 208 9.11 -0.73 2.51
C ARG A 208 8.78 -1.49 3.81
N ARG A 209 9.08 -0.92 4.96
CA ARG A 209 8.86 -1.51 6.29
C ARG A 209 7.42 -1.35 6.73
N THR A 210 6.52 -2.00 6.02
CA THR A 210 5.08 -1.88 6.20
C THR A 210 4.39 -3.24 6.12
N PHE A 211 3.13 -3.25 6.54
CA PHE A 211 2.17 -4.31 6.24
C PHE A 211 0.79 -3.70 6.07
N GLY A 212 -0.04 -4.32 5.24
CA GLY A 212 -1.44 -3.94 5.08
C GLY A 212 -2.39 -4.93 5.74
N THR A 213 -3.53 -4.46 6.22
CA THR A 213 -4.62 -5.32 6.71
C THR A 213 -5.97 -4.91 6.12
N THR A 214 -6.97 -5.79 6.22
CA THR A 214 -8.37 -5.48 5.85
C THR A 214 -9.11 -4.67 6.90
N GLY A 215 -8.40 -3.98 7.80
CA GLY A 215 -8.98 -3.19 8.89
C GLY A 215 -9.13 -3.96 10.20
N GLY A 216 -8.89 -5.25 10.21
CA GLY A 216 -8.64 -6.03 11.41
C GLY A 216 -7.34 -5.55 12.07
N ARG A 217 -7.29 -5.54 13.40
CA ARG A 217 -6.07 -5.22 14.15
C ARG A 217 -5.18 -6.45 14.24
N LEU A 218 -4.61 -6.82 13.10
CA LEU A 218 -3.62 -7.87 12.99
C LEU A 218 -2.23 -7.27 13.09
N LEU A 219 -1.31 -8.03 13.66
CA LEU A 219 0.10 -7.70 13.71
C LEU A 219 0.90 -8.84 13.11
N GLY A 220 1.99 -8.54 12.46
CA GLY A 220 2.89 -9.55 11.95
C GLY A 220 4.33 -9.06 11.96
N PHE A 221 5.27 -10.00 12.11
CA PHE A 221 6.70 -9.77 11.98
C PHE A 221 7.25 -10.85 11.08
N PHE A 222 8.15 -10.47 10.19
CA PHE A 222 8.74 -11.34 9.20
C PHE A 222 10.22 -11.02 9.02
N ALA A 223 11.03 -12.05 8.98
CA ALA A 223 12.45 -11.93 8.74
C ALA A 223 12.97 -13.13 7.95
N ILE A 224 13.98 -12.91 7.12
CA ILE A 224 14.77 -13.95 6.44
C ILE A 224 16.21 -13.86 6.90
N ASN A 225 16.72 -14.94 7.46
CA ASN A 225 18.03 -14.97 8.09
C ASN A 225 18.11 -13.89 9.20
N LYS A 226 18.77 -12.77 8.95
CA LYS A 226 18.92 -11.63 9.88
C LYS A 226 18.27 -10.35 9.34
N HIS A 227 17.65 -10.45 8.19
CA HIS A 227 17.08 -9.30 7.46
C HIS A 227 15.61 -9.17 7.72
N PHE A 228 15.16 -7.94 7.84
CA PHE A 228 13.80 -7.60 8.21
C PHE A 228 13.00 -7.12 7.00
N VAL A 229 11.69 -7.03 7.16
CA VAL A 229 10.73 -6.53 6.16
C VAL A 229 11.28 -5.31 5.41
N GLY A 230 11.26 -5.37 4.09
CA GLY A 230 11.74 -4.33 3.18
C GLY A 230 13.24 -4.37 2.86
N ASP A 231 14.02 -5.21 3.55
CA ASP A 231 15.45 -5.36 3.27
C ASP A 231 15.69 -6.09 1.95
N GLU A 232 16.81 -5.75 1.31
CA GLU A 232 17.40 -6.47 0.19
C GLU A 232 18.82 -6.87 0.56
N PHE A 233 19.20 -8.10 0.29
CA PHE A 233 20.52 -8.60 0.66
C PHE A 233 20.99 -9.71 -0.27
N ILE A 234 22.28 -10.00 -0.20
CA ILE A 234 22.93 -11.11 -0.89
C ILE A 234 23.42 -12.09 0.16
N THR A 235 23.18 -13.37 -0.06
CA THR A 235 23.60 -14.43 0.85
C THR A 235 23.93 -15.70 0.08
N ASP A 236 24.80 -16.54 0.65
CA ASP A 236 25.07 -17.91 0.25
C ASP A 236 24.27 -18.95 1.07
N GLN A 237 23.50 -18.46 2.05
CA GLN A 237 22.68 -19.31 2.92
C GLN A 237 21.28 -19.50 2.32
N LEU A 238 20.70 -20.67 2.55
CA LEU A 238 19.29 -20.90 2.27
C LEU A 238 18.41 -19.90 3.02
N PRO A 239 17.29 -19.46 2.43
CA PRO A 239 16.34 -18.57 3.08
C PRO A 239 15.74 -19.22 4.34
N HIS A 240 16.15 -18.76 5.51
CA HIS A 240 15.60 -19.17 6.79
C HIS A 240 14.56 -18.16 7.22
N ILE A 241 13.30 -18.53 7.06
CA ILE A 241 12.12 -17.67 7.20
C ILE A 241 11.55 -17.81 8.58
N LYS A 242 11.43 -16.69 9.28
CA LYS A 242 10.79 -16.59 10.61
C LYS A 242 9.67 -15.58 10.57
N SER A 243 8.52 -15.95 11.11
CA SER A 243 7.39 -15.03 11.19
C SER A 243 6.58 -15.27 12.46
N ILE A 244 5.99 -14.17 12.95
CA ILE A 244 5.02 -14.17 14.03
C ILE A 244 3.82 -13.39 13.55
N LEU A 245 2.63 -14.00 13.61
CA LEU A 245 1.38 -13.34 13.31
C LEU A 245 0.46 -13.38 14.55
N ILE A 246 -0.24 -12.28 14.78
CA ILE A 246 -1.14 -12.10 15.91
C ILE A 246 -2.46 -11.51 15.41
N SER A 247 -3.56 -12.10 15.80
CA SER A 247 -4.93 -11.60 15.57
C SER A 247 -5.77 -11.76 16.84
N ASN A 248 -6.91 -11.09 16.87
CA ASN A 248 -7.93 -11.30 17.92
C ASN A 248 -8.72 -12.60 17.70
N SER A 249 -8.63 -13.21 16.54
CA SER A 249 -9.31 -14.43 16.14
C SER A 249 -8.32 -15.45 15.59
N PRO A 250 -8.61 -16.77 15.67
CA PRO A 250 -7.72 -17.80 15.18
C PRO A 250 -7.42 -17.65 13.67
N PHE A 251 -6.17 -17.85 13.28
CA PHE A 251 -5.78 -17.90 11.87
C PHE A 251 -6.25 -19.19 11.22
N VAL A 252 -7.04 -19.06 10.16
CA VAL A 252 -7.49 -20.19 9.33
C VAL A 252 -6.47 -20.52 8.23
N SER A 253 -5.65 -19.55 7.82
CA SER A 253 -4.49 -19.81 6.98
C SER A 253 -3.34 -18.85 7.26
N VAL A 254 -2.11 -19.36 7.12
CA VAL A 254 -0.87 -18.59 7.06
C VAL A 254 -0.07 -19.13 5.89
N GLU A 255 0.35 -18.22 5.02
CA GLU A 255 0.92 -18.52 3.72
C GLU A 255 2.20 -17.72 3.49
N VAL A 256 3.20 -18.32 2.83
CA VAL A 256 4.35 -17.60 2.29
C VAL A 256 4.36 -17.74 0.79
N TYR A 257 4.50 -16.61 0.11
CA TYR A 257 4.62 -16.54 -1.33
C TYR A 257 6.03 -16.14 -1.74
N ARG A 258 6.58 -16.86 -2.69
CA ARG A 258 7.85 -16.58 -3.35
C ARG A 258 7.59 -15.95 -4.72
N ASN A 259 8.32 -14.88 -5.04
CA ASN A 259 8.22 -14.15 -6.30
C ASN A 259 6.77 -13.79 -6.70
N GLY A 260 5.97 -13.37 -5.71
CA GLY A 260 4.60 -12.96 -5.91
C GLY A 260 3.59 -14.11 -6.09
N GLU A 261 3.90 -15.14 -6.85
CA GLU A 261 2.91 -16.14 -7.28
C GLU A 261 3.03 -17.50 -6.61
N GLU A 262 4.24 -17.95 -6.34
CA GLU A 262 4.48 -19.30 -5.85
C GLU A 262 4.22 -19.42 -4.35
N GLN A 263 3.20 -20.16 -3.96
CA GLN A 263 2.95 -20.49 -2.55
C GLN A 263 3.91 -21.59 -2.09
N VAL A 264 4.90 -21.21 -1.31
CA VAL A 264 5.97 -22.11 -0.84
C VAL A 264 5.76 -22.64 0.59
N TYR A 265 4.86 -22.01 1.34
CA TYR A 265 4.49 -22.44 2.70
C TYR A 265 2.99 -22.24 2.91
N TYR A 266 2.38 -23.18 3.63
CA TYR A 266 0.97 -23.13 4.01
C TYR A 266 0.75 -23.81 5.37
N ALA A 267 0.00 -23.16 6.26
CA ALA A 267 -0.44 -23.72 7.53
C ALA A 267 -1.87 -23.29 7.85
N GLN A 268 -2.58 -24.13 8.59
CA GLN A 268 -3.90 -23.86 9.20
C GLN A 268 -3.79 -23.97 10.72
N PRO A 269 -3.23 -22.96 11.38
CA PRO A 269 -2.81 -23.09 12.77
C PRO A 269 -3.95 -23.11 13.78
N ASN A 270 -5.09 -22.50 13.45
CA ASN A 270 -6.27 -22.37 14.32
C ASN A 270 -5.94 -21.79 15.72
N VAL A 271 -5.05 -20.82 15.77
CA VAL A 271 -4.62 -20.09 16.98
C VAL A 271 -4.57 -18.59 16.70
N THR A 272 -4.71 -17.78 17.75
CA THR A 272 -4.66 -16.30 17.64
C THR A 272 -3.24 -15.73 17.54
N LYS A 273 -2.25 -16.51 17.95
CA LYS A 273 -0.83 -16.20 17.79
C LYS A 273 -0.16 -17.39 17.14
N PHE A 274 0.42 -17.20 15.96
CA PHE A 274 1.13 -18.22 15.23
C PHE A 274 2.57 -17.79 14.95
N GLU A 275 3.49 -18.66 15.31
CA GLU A 275 4.91 -18.49 15.03
C GLU A 275 5.39 -19.67 14.19
N PHE A 276 6.19 -19.40 13.17
CA PHE A 276 6.83 -20.45 12.41
C PHE A 276 8.28 -20.10 12.07
N ASP A 277 9.03 -21.15 11.90
CA ASP A 277 10.46 -21.15 11.58
C ASP A 277 10.65 -22.20 10.49
N TRP A 278 11.00 -21.77 9.28
CA TRP A 278 11.03 -22.65 8.11
C TRP A 278 12.15 -22.26 7.16
N ILE A 279 12.77 -23.26 6.50
CA ILE A 279 13.84 -23.04 5.52
C ILE A 279 13.32 -23.43 4.13
N ASP A 280 13.41 -22.49 3.18
CA ASP A 280 13.16 -22.81 1.79
C ASP A 280 14.38 -23.49 1.17
N THR A 281 14.25 -24.78 0.92
CA THR A 281 15.29 -25.61 0.30
C THR A 281 15.18 -25.66 -1.23
N ASN A 282 14.12 -25.09 -1.80
CA ASN A 282 13.82 -25.14 -3.23
C ASN A 282 14.26 -23.85 -3.95
N VAL A 283 15.47 -23.40 -3.65
CA VAL A 283 16.09 -22.22 -4.28
C VAL A 283 17.35 -22.59 -5.02
N THR A 284 17.63 -21.86 -6.09
CA THR A 284 18.83 -22.05 -6.93
C THR A 284 19.85 -20.96 -6.63
N SER A 285 21.10 -21.34 -6.42
CA SER A 285 22.19 -20.39 -6.21
C SER A 285 22.36 -19.45 -7.41
N GLY A 286 22.53 -18.17 -7.13
CA GLY A 286 22.70 -17.12 -8.14
C GLY A 286 21.38 -16.49 -8.60
N GLU A 287 20.22 -17.04 -8.23
CA GLU A 287 18.92 -16.49 -8.55
C GLU A 287 18.46 -15.47 -7.50
N LYS A 288 17.49 -14.63 -7.90
CA LYS A 288 16.84 -13.66 -7.03
C LYS A 288 15.47 -14.16 -6.60
N TYR A 289 15.18 -13.99 -5.32
CA TYR A 289 13.90 -14.36 -4.75
C TYR A 289 13.37 -13.22 -3.89
N SER A 290 12.05 -13.06 -3.90
CA SER A 290 11.33 -12.22 -2.93
C SER A 290 10.31 -13.08 -2.20
N TYR A 291 10.07 -12.78 -0.93
CA TYR A 291 9.09 -13.51 -0.11
C TYR A 291 8.20 -12.53 0.62
N TYR A 292 6.91 -12.82 0.67
CA TYR A 292 5.99 -12.12 1.55
C TYR A 292 5.12 -13.10 2.33
N VAL A 293 4.62 -12.67 3.48
CA VAL A 293 3.77 -13.47 4.36
C VAL A 293 2.35 -12.91 4.32
N LYS A 294 1.37 -13.83 4.26
CA LYS A 294 -0.05 -13.54 4.34
C LYS A 294 -0.69 -14.37 5.44
N GLY A 295 -1.58 -13.77 6.22
CA GLY A 295 -2.43 -14.46 7.18
C GLY A 295 -3.90 -14.11 6.95
N ILE A 296 -4.77 -15.08 7.18
CA ILE A 296 -6.23 -14.92 7.17
C ILE A 296 -6.78 -15.51 8.46
N ASP A 297 -7.55 -14.73 9.22
CA ASP A 297 -8.23 -15.23 10.41
C ASP A 297 -9.66 -15.72 10.11
N GLU A 298 -10.31 -16.34 11.10
CA GLU A 298 -11.66 -16.90 10.95
C GLU A 298 -12.75 -15.86 10.65
N ASN A 299 -12.50 -14.58 10.92
CA ASN A 299 -13.39 -13.48 10.55
C ASN A 299 -13.19 -13.03 9.09
N GLY A 300 -12.25 -13.65 8.38
CA GLY A 300 -11.84 -13.25 7.03
C GLY A 300 -10.95 -12.02 7.00
N ASP A 301 -10.49 -11.52 8.16
CA ASP A 301 -9.51 -10.45 8.21
C ASP A 301 -8.16 -10.95 7.69
N ARG A 302 -7.49 -10.12 6.92
CA ARG A 302 -6.23 -10.45 6.26
C ARG A 302 -5.13 -9.50 6.67
N ILE A 303 -3.92 -10.03 6.70
CA ILE A 303 -2.68 -9.27 6.81
C ILE A 303 -1.74 -9.68 5.68
N TRP A 304 -1.08 -8.70 5.07
CA TRP A 304 -0.01 -8.88 4.10
C TRP A 304 1.22 -8.16 4.60
N ILE A 305 2.27 -8.89 4.94
CA ILE A 305 3.54 -8.34 5.39
C ILE A 305 4.42 -8.13 4.17
N SER A 306 4.98 -6.93 4.03
CA SER A 306 5.79 -6.54 2.86
C SER A 306 6.96 -7.49 2.61
N PRO A 307 7.40 -7.62 1.34
CA PRO A 307 8.46 -8.55 0.96
C PRO A 307 9.84 -8.21 1.53
N ILE A 308 10.65 -9.26 1.58
CA ILE A 308 12.11 -9.24 1.74
C ILE A 308 12.72 -9.84 0.48
#